data_98c51be7b852f8020e8772cb090f4017
#
_entry.id   98c51be7b852f8020e8772cb090f4017
#
_cell.length_a   1.000
_cell.length_b   1.000
_cell.length_c   1.000
_cell.angle_alpha   90.00
_cell.angle_beta   90.00
_cell.angle_gamma   90.00
#
_symmetry.space_group_name_H-M   'P 1'
#
loop_
_entity.id
_entity.type
_entity.pdbx_description
1 polymer ?
#
loop_
_entity_poly.entity_id
_entity_poly.type
_entity_poly.pdbx_seq_one_letter_code
_entity_poly.pdbx_strand_id
1 'polypeptide(L)'
;HKSDPDFKLIYGCEAYFVDDMVPCVYGVKDQPLDGEFCVFDTETTGLDPGVEYLTEIGAVIVRNGEVVEEFDTFVKPGKPITPKITELTGITNEMVADAPGEKEALEAFLRFADGRILVAHNAHAFDIRFLKAAAKRSGISFEPTYIDTLTMAQAMYPGLHNYKQGTINKHLELPSYEAHRACEDSAALGRIFCVMLSDLAEKEVTTVEGINTGLGGNREVLKKKYFHLIILVKNQMGLKNLYKIVSEAHVNYFFKKPRVPRSLLNKYRDGLILTSACEAGELYRAVVEGRSYEELKKIASYYDVLEIQPLGNNEYMVRDGKVESEEVIKDFNRTIIRLGEDLHKPVIGTGDVHFTEPEDAIYRTVLQAGNGFKDADTQPPLFYRTTEDMLKQFSYLPKEKAYEIVVTNPRKIAATIDNNVRAIPRGTYPPSIEGAEQQLRDATWEHAKRDYGDPLPKIVEDRLKKELDSICGHGYAVLYVIAVKLVAYSNAGGYQVGSRGSVGSSAVAHFSGISEVNSLPPHYRCPKCKYSEFITDGSVDDGFDLPDKDCPHCGTRMLVDGHDIPFETFLGFYGDKEPDIDLNFSGEYQSNVHRYTEELFGKAN
;
A
#
# COMPACT_ATOMS: atom_id res chain seq x y z
N HIS A 1 21.22 -18.64 -15.80
CA HIS A 1 20.09 -19.38 -15.21
C HIS A 1 19.66 -20.57 -16.06
N LYS A 2 19.60 -20.48 -17.40
CA LYS A 2 19.31 -21.66 -18.25
C LYS A 2 20.47 -22.66 -18.30
N SER A 3 21.70 -22.18 -18.09
CA SER A 3 22.93 -22.96 -18.12
C SER A 3 23.34 -23.53 -16.75
N ASP A 4 22.77 -23.03 -15.66
CA ASP A 4 23.02 -23.46 -14.27
C ASP A 4 21.70 -23.68 -13.56
N PRO A 5 21.24 -24.94 -13.40
CA PRO A 5 19.99 -25.26 -12.72
C PRO A 5 20.02 -24.96 -11.22
N ASP A 6 21.20 -24.85 -10.62
CA ASP A 6 21.38 -24.54 -9.21
C ASP A 6 21.35 -23.04 -8.90
N PHE A 7 21.44 -22.19 -9.95
CA PHE A 7 21.32 -20.74 -9.79
C PHE A 7 19.89 -20.33 -9.48
N LYS A 8 19.71 -19.70 -8.32
CA LYS A 8 18.42 -19.25 -7.85
C LYS A 8 18.27 -17.73 -7.92
N LEU A 9 17.27 -17.26 -8.65
CA LEU A 9 16.84 -15.86 -8.66
C LEU A 9 15.75 -15.64 -7.63
N ILE A 10 15.94 -14.66 -6.75
CA ILE A 10 14.97 -14.26 -5.72
C ILE A 10 14.47 -12.87 -6.05
N TYR A 11 13.16 -12.71 -6.16
CA TYR A 11 12.52 -11.41 -6.36
C TYR A 11 12.32 -10.71 -5.02
N GLY A 12 12.48 -9.40 -5.02
CA GLY A 12 12.30 -8.59 -3.82
C GLY A 12 12.24 -7.09 -4.13
N CYS A 13 12.06 -6.31 -3.08
CA CYS A 13 12.01 -4.85 -3.14
C CYS A 13 12.56 -4.27 -1.85
N GLU A 14 13.35 -3.21 -1.95
CA GLU A 14 13.62 -2.32 -0.82
C GLU A 14 12.50 -1.29 -0.72
N ALA A 15 11.85 -1.22 0.43
CA ALA A 15 10.68 -0.39 0.69
C ALA A 15 10.99 0.76 1.66
N TYR A 16 10.28 1.87 1.52
CA TYR A 16 10.31 2.98 2.46
C TYR A 16 9.27 2.79 3.57
N PHE A 17 9.66 2.02 4.56
CA PHE A 17 8.82 1.57 5.66
C PHE A 17 8.51 2.70 6.65
N VAL A 18 7.28 2.78 7.11
CA VAL A 18 6.83 3.64 8.22
C VAL A 18 6.01 2.83 9.21
N ASP A 19 6.26 3.02 10.49
CA ASP A 19 5.42 2.41 11.52
C ASP A 19 4.21 3.32 11.78
N ASP A 20 3.07 2.91 11.24
CA ASP A 20 1.78 3.58 11.41
C ASP A 20 0.91 2.93 12.50
N MET A 21 1.41 1.86 13.12
CA MET A 21 0.77 1.15 14.23
C MET A 21 1.16 1.77 15.58
N VAL A 22 1.19 3.11 15.65
CA VAL A 22 1.42 3.78 16.92
C VAL A 22 0.21 3.51 17.82
N PRO A 23 0.38 2.81 18.95
CA PRO A 23 -0.76 2.47 19.79
C PRO A 23 -1.40 3.71 20.38
N CYS A 24 -2.73 3.73 20.41
CA CYS A 24 -3.50 4.72 21.15
C CYS A 24 -3.68 4.27 22.61
N VAL A 25 -3.69 2.95 22.83
CA VAL A 25 -3.88 2.32 24.14
C VAL A 25 -2.60 1.64 24.59
N TYR A 26 -2.23 1.90 25.82
CA TYR A 26 -1.04 1.37 26.50
C TYR A 26 -1.45 0.72 27.81
N GLY A 27 -0.84 -0.40 28.17
CA GLY A 27 -1.13 -1.20 29.35
C GLY A 27 -1.86 -2.49 29.03
N VAL A 28 -2.37 -3.16 30.07
CA VAL A 28 -2.89 -4.53 29.95
C VAL A 28 -4.37 -4.68 30.31
N LYS A 29 -4.99 -3.63 30.88
CA LYS A 29 -6.41 -3.66 31.27
C LYS A 29 -7.29 -3.44 30.06
N ASP A 30 -8.20 -4.36 29.79
CA ASP A 30 -9.25 -4.21 28.77
C ASP A 30 -10.62 -4.03 29.44
N GLN A 31 -11.50 -3.35 28.75
CA GLN A 31 -12.92 -3.18 29.13
C GLN A 31 -13.75 -2.80 27.91
N PRO A 32 -15.10 -2.97 27.98
CA PRO A 32 -16.01 -2.39 26.99
C PRO A 32 -15.90 -0.87 26.90
N LEU A 33 -16.18 -0.27 25.73
CA LEU A 33 -16.09 1.17 25.50
C LEU A 33 -17.19 1.98 26.21
N ASP A 34 -18.28 1.35 26.66
CA ASP A 34 -19.32 1.93 27.52
C ASP A 34 -18.97 1.90 29.02
N GLY A 35 -17.79 1.40 29.37
CA GLY A 35 -17.28 1.41 30.73
C GLY A 35 -16.89 2.79 31.24
N GLU A 36 -16.31 2.81 32.45
CA GLU A 36 -15.89 4.07 33.09
C GLU A 36 -14.41 4.38 32.77
N PHE A 37 -14.14 5.64 32.49
CA PHE A 37 -12.80 6.16 32.20
C PHE A 37 -12.50 7.38 33.10
N CYS A 38 -11.24 7.54 33.51
CA CYS A 38 -10.74 8.74 34.15
C CYS A 38 -9.99 9.59 33.14
N VAL A 39 -10.61 10.64 32.63
CA VAL A 39 -9.99 11.60 31.70
C VAL A 39 -9.34 12.68 32.53
N PHE A 40 -8.06 12.98 32.24
CA PHE A 40 -7.28 13.90 33.07
C PHE A 40 -6.32 14.75 32.22
N ASP A 41 -5.86 15.83 32.85
CA ASP A 41 -4.84 16.74 32.33
C ASP A 41 -3.93 17.19 33.47
N THR A 42 -2.70 17.59 33.17
CA THR A 42 -1.72 18.04 34.17
C THR A 42 -1.04 19.32 33.77
N GLU A 43 -0.94 20.25 34.73
CA GLU A 43 -0.07 21.41 34.61
C GLU A 43 1.23 21.20 35.36
N THR A 44 2.33 21.78 34.86
CA THR A 44 3.69 21.48 35.32
C THR A 44 4.58 22.72 35.36
N THR A 45 5.70 22.65 36.09
CA THR A 45 6.72 23.72 36.11
C THR A 45 7.57 23.81 34.85
N GLY A 46 7.41 22.87 33.88
CA GLY A 46 8.15 22.82 32.62
C GLY A 46 7.95 21.51 31.88
N LEU A 47 8.81 21.19 30.91
CA LEU A 47 8.56 20.09 29.96
C LEU A 47 9.32 18.79 30.26
N ASP A 48 10.32 18.80 31.13
CA ASP A 48 11.13 17.60 31.44
C ASP A 48 10.75 16.98 32.78
N PRO A 49 10.05 15.83 32.81
CA PRO A 49 9.62 15.19 34.05
C PRO A 49 10.75 14.74 34.97
N GLY A 50 12.00 14.70 34.47
CA GLY A 50 13.19 14.38 35.29
C GLY A 50 13.58 15.48 36.27
N VAL A 51 13.26 16.74 35.95
CA VAL A 51 13.67 17.93 36.72
C VAL A 51 12.49 18.88 37.05
N GLU A 52 11.33 18.64 36.46
CA GLU A 52 10.13 19.45 36.63
C GLU A 52 9.09 18.73 37.51
N TYR A 53 8.11 19.50 38.03
CA TYR A 53 7.13 19.06 39.01
C TYR A 53 5.72 19.37 38.52
N LEU A 54 4.74 18.63 39.04
CA LEU A 54 3.32 18.92 38.87
C LEU A 54 2.95 20.22 39.61
N THR A 55 2.02 20.99 39.07
CA THR A 55 1.43 22.19 39.66
C THR A 55 -0.08 22.12 39.81
N GLU A 56 -0.76 21.33 38.96
CA GLU A 56 -2.21 21.06 39.03
C GLU A 56 -2.49 19.69 38.43
N ILE A 57 -3.50 18.96 38.94
CA ILE A 57 -4.08 17.76 38.36
C ILE A 57 -5.59 17.96 38.29
N GLY A 58 -6.12 18.03 37.06
CA GLY A 58 -7.56 18.06 36.82
C GLY A 58 -8.00 16.71 36.22
N ALA A 59 -9.17 16.22 36.62
CA ALA A 59 -9.72 15.00 36.09
C ALA A 59 -11.23 14.95 36.10
N VAL A 60 -11.80 14.16 35.18
CA VAL A 60 -13.25 13.88 35.16
C VAL A 60 -13.47 12.38 34.96
N ILE A 61 -14.59 11.86 35.48
CA ILE A 61 -15.05 10.51 35.16
C ILE A 61 -16.02 10.59 34.00
N VAL A 62 -15.75 9.82 32.95
CA VAL A 62 -16.67 9.57 31.84
C VAL A 62 -17.35 8.23 32.07
N ARG A 63 -18.69 8.22 32.01
CA ARG A 63 -19.53 7.02 32.15
C ARG A 63 -20.65 7.08 31.12
N ASN A 64 -20.85 6.03 30.32
CA ASN A 64 -21.91 5.96 29.30
C ASN A 64 -21.90 7.15 28.31
N GLY A 65 -20.75 7.68 27.97
CA GLY A 65 -20.61 8.81 27.05
C GLY A 65 -20.94 10.19 27.67
N GLU A 66 -20.99 10.31 29.01
CA GLU A 66 -21.22 11.55 29.72
C GLU A 66 -20.16 11.79 30.79
N VAL A 67 -19.86 13.06 31.08
CA VAL A 67 -19.02 13.47 32.21
C VAL A 67 -19.87 13.49 33.44
N VAL A 68 -19.52 12.72 34.50
CA VAL A 68 -20.37 12.51 35.68
C VAL A 68 -19.74 12.98 36.99
N GLU A 69 -18.43 13.07 37.09
CA GLU A 69 -17.71 13.48 38.30
C GLU A 69 -16.48 14.29 37.90
N GLU A 70 -16.07 15.23 38.76
CA GLU A 70 -14.92 16.11 38.55
C GLU A 70 -13.99 16.07 39.75
N PHE A 71 -12.69 16.22 39.50
CA PHE A 71 -11.62 16.30 40.47
C PHE A 71 -10.65 17.40 40.04
N ASP A 72 -10.26 18.22 40.99
CA ASP A 72 -9.25 19.27 40.78
C ASP A 72 -8.39 19.44 42.02
N THR A 73 -7.09 19.54 41.85
CA THR A 73 -6.17 19.83 42.94
C THR A 73 -4.92 20.54 42.45
N PHE A 74 -4.61 21.68 43.08
CA PHE A 74 -3.25 22.21 42.95
C PHE A 74 -2.25 21.30 43.64
N VAL A 75 -1.01 21.37 43.16
CA VAL A 75 0.12 20.61 43.69
C VAL A 75 1.23 21.57 44.06
N LYS A 76 1.75 21.49 45.27
CA LYS A 76 2.92 22.26 45.70
C LYS A 76 4.17 21.67 45.04
N PRO A 77 4.78 22.39 44.08
CA PRO A 77 5.94 21.85 43.38
C PRO A 77 7.20 21.92 44.22
N GLY A 78 8.17 21.07 43.95
CA GLY A 78 9.49 21.05 44.65
C GLY A 78 10.40 22.22 44.31
N LYS A 79 9.97 23.16 43.44
CA LYS A 79 10.67 24.36 43.03
C LYS A 79 9.69 25.49 42.67
N PRO A 80 10.14 26.77 42.68
CA PRO A 80 9.29 27.89 42.29
C PRO A 80 8.81 27.79 40.84
N ILE A 81 7.57 28.21 40.61
CA ILE A 81 6.97 28.38 39.27
C ILE A 81 7.60 29.64 38.65
N THR A 82 8.09 29.54 37.42
CA THR A 82 8.71 30.66 36.72
C THR A 82 7.65 31.60 36.12
N PRO A 83 7.95 32.91 35.94
CA PRO A 83 7.00 33.84 35.33
C PRO A 83 6.45 33.39 33.97
N LYS A 84 7.28 32.70 33.17
CA LYS A 84 6.90 32.16 31.87
C LYS A 84 5.82 31.05 31.99
N ILE A 85 5.93 30.22 33.01
CA ILE A 85 4.94 29.18 33.27
C ILE A 85 3.65 29.79 33.82
N THR A 86 3.77 30.77 34.75
CA THR A 86 2.60 31.51 35.22
C THR A 86 1.85 32.22 34.09
N GLU A 87 2.59 32.82 33.13
CA GLU A 87 1.94 33.45 31.96
C GLU A 87 1.21 32.42 31.08
N LEU A 88 1.72 31.19 31.00
CA LEU A 88 1.12 30.11 30.20
C LEU A 88 -0.09 29.48 30.89
N THR A 89 0.01 29.13 32.17
CA THR A 89 -0.99 28.31 32.91
C THR A 89 -1.89 29.14 33.83
N GLY A 90 -1.54 30.39 34.07
CA GLY A 90 -2.19 31.24 35.06
C GLY A 90 -1.88 30.87 36.52
N ILE A 91 -1.14 29.78 36.77
CA ILE A 91 -0.82 29.29 38.12
C ILE A 91 0.36 30.08 38.69
N THR A 92 0.12 30.67 39.88
CA THR A 92 1.17 31.44 40.59
C THR A 92 1.74 30.66 41.77
N ASN A 93 2.90 31.11 42.29
CA ASN A 93 3.50 30.51 43.49
C ASN A 93 2.59 30.63 44.72
N GLU A 94 1.82 31.71 44.78
CA GLU A 94 0.86 31.96 45.89
C GLU A 94 -0.28 30.94 45.87
N MET A 95 -0.78 30.60 44.68
CA MET A 95 -1.88 29.64 44.53
C MET A 95 -1.52 28.24 45.01
N VAL A 96 -0.25 27.83 44.84
CA VAL A 96 0.22 26.52 45.24
C VAL A 96 0.92 26.46 46.59
N ALA A 97 1.04 27.60 47.29
CA ALA A 97 1.79 27.71 48.55
C ALA A 97 1.29 26.77 49.65
N ASP A 98 -0.02 26.67 49.77
CA ASP A 98 -0.73 25.84 50.77
C ASP A 98 -1.32 24.55 50.14
N ALA A 99 -1.02 24.27 48.89
CA ALA A 99 -1.48 23.05 48.21
C ALA A 99 -0.78 21.79 48.75
N PRO A 100 -1.42 20.62 48.64
CA PRO A 100 -0.79 19.33 48.99
C PRO A 100 0.50 19.10 48.20
N GLY A 101 1.44 18.40 48.80
CA GLY A 101 2.67 17.98 48.11
C GLY A 101 2.36 16.94 47.02
N GLU A 102 3.38 16.68 46.15
CA GLU A 102 3.22 15.74 45.02
C GLU A 102 2.66 14.38 45.47
N LYS A 103 3.09 13.87 46.64
CA LYS A 103 2.67 12.58 47.13
C LYS A 103 1.17 12.57 47.49
N GLU A 104 0.74 13.53 48.30
CA GLU A 104 -0.65 13.63 48.76
C GLU A 104 -1.61 13.90 47.59
N ALA A 105 -1.23 14.77 46.66
CA ALA A 105 -2.00 15.09 45.47
C ALA A 105 -2.13 13.86 44.56
N LEU A 106 -1.02 13.14 44.29
CA LEU A 106 -1.03 11.92 43.50
C LEU A 106 -1.89 10.81 44.16
N GLU A 107 -1.79 10.63 45.48
CA GLU A 107 -2.62 9.65 46.19
C GLU A 107 -4.11 10.02 46.14
N ALA A 108 -4.46 11.33 46.18
CA ALA A 108 -5.83 11.79 46.00
C ALA A 108 -6.35 11.52 44.58
N PHE A 109 -5.56 11.84 43.57
CA PHE A 109 -5.88 11.55 42.19
C PHE A 109 -6.06 10.04 41.93
N LEU A 110 -5.16 9.20 42.45
CA LEU A 110 -5.27 7.75 42.29
C LEU A 110 -6.50 7.15 42.99
N ARG A 111 -6.92 7.72 44.14
CA ARG A 111 -8.22 7.35 44.79
C ARG A 111 -9.41 7.74 43.94
N PHE A 112 -9.37 8.94 43.32
CA PHE A 112 -10.41 9.38 42.38
C PHE A 112 -10.46 8.52 41.13
N ALA A 113 -9.31 8.22 40.52
CA ALA A 113 -9.21 7.35 39.35
C ALA A 113 -9.67 5.92 39.63
N ASP A 114 -9.54 5.44 40.86
CA ASP A 114 -10.03 4.14 41.38
C ASP A 114 -9.71 2.96 40.42
N GLY A 115 -8.49 2.93 39.90
CA GLY A 115 -8.02 1.91 38.96
C GLY A 115 -8.69 1.90 37.59
N ARG A 116 -9.46 2.94 37.23
CA ARG A 116 -10.03 3.12 35.89
C ARG A 116 -8.93 3.31 34.84
N ILE A 117 -9.26 3.05 33.57
CA ILE A 117 -8.37 3.36 32.45
C ILE A 117 -8.24 4.88 32.34
N LEU A 118 -7.01 5.37 32.34
CA LEU A 118 -6.70 6.79 32.25
C LEU A 118 -6.78 7.27 30.80
N VAL A 119 -7.20 8.51 30.58
CA VAL A 119 -7.28 9.11 29.24
C VAL A 119 -6.72 10.52 29.32
N ALA A 120 -5.75 10.85 28.48
CA ALA A 120 -5.24 12.23 28.37
C ALA A 120 -4.82 12.55 26.93
N HIS A 121 -4.62 13.84 26.65
CA HIS A 121 -4.23 14.32 25.33
C HIS A 121 -2.71 14.46 25.23
N ASN A 122 -2.07 13.68 24.35
CA ASN A 122 -0.62 13.50 24.30
C ASN A 122 -0.07 12.77 25.56
N ALA A 123 -0.90 11.92 26.14
CA ALA A 123 -0.67 11.20 27.39
C ALA A 123 0.68 10.49 27.44
N HIS A 124 1.03 9.77 26.37
CA HIS A 124 2.25 8.95 26.30
C HIS A 124 3.53 9.80 26.36
N ALA A 125 3.53 10.97 25.71
CA ALA A 125 4.70 11.82 25.66
C ALA A 125 4.80 12.81 26.83
N PHE A 126 3.70 13.13 27.51
CA PHE A 126 3.66 14.17 28.53
C PHE A 126 3.06 13.67 29.86
N ASP A 127 1.76 13.68 30.06
CA ASP A 127 1.11 13.52 31.35
C ASP A 127 1.51 12.26 32.10
N ILE A 128 1.48 11.11 31.44
CA ILE A 128 1.87 9.82 32.05
C ILE A 128 3.33 9.83 32.50
N ARG A 129 4.21 10.52 31.78
CA ARG A 129 5.64 10.63 32.18
C ARG A 129 5.79 11.46 33.44
N PHE A 130 5.03 12.55 33.59
CA PHE A 130 5.01 13.37 34.81
C PHE A 130 4.43 12.62 35.99
N LEU A 131 3.30 11.92 35.82
CA LEU A 131 2.73 11.08 36.87
C LEU A 131 3.68 9.94 37.28
N LYS A 132 4.35 9.28 36.34
CA LYS A 132 5.36 8.24 36.64
C LYS A 132 6.56 8.83 37.39
N ALA A 133 7.02 10.01 37.02
CA ALA A 133 8.12 10.68 37.72
C ALA A 133 7.74 11.10 39.14
N ALA A 134 6.55 11.65 39.33
CA ALA A 134 5.99 11.99 40.64
C ALA A 134 5.79 10.73 41.52
N ALA A 135 5.25 9.65 40.95
CA ALA A 135 5.11 8.36 41.63
C ALA A 135 6.46 7.80 42.10
N LYS A 136 7.49 7.85 41.23
CA LYS A 136 8.83 7.42 41.57
C LYS A 136 9.43 8.25 42.71
N ARG A 137 9.31 9.58 42.65
CA ARG A 137 9.77 10.48 43.74
C ARG A 137 9.03 10.22 45.06
N SER A 138 7.75 9.86 44.98
CA SER A 138 6.86 9.59 46.11
C SER A 138 6.92 8.17 46.63
N GLY A 139 7.63 7.27 45.97
CA GLY A 139 7.69 5.84 46.32
C GLY A 139 6.39 5.08 46.07
N ILE A 140 5.57 5.53 45.13
CA ILE A 140 4.27 4.93 44.75
C ILE A 140 4.46 4.05 43.51
N SER A 141 3.92 2.82 43.54
CA SER A 141 3.86 1.98 42.33
C SER A 141 2.76 2.47 41.40
N PHE A 142 3.10 2.77 40.13
CA PHE A 142 2.17 3.34 39.17
C PHE A 142 2.42 2.77 37.75
N GLU A 143 1.63 1.78 37.37
CA GLU A 143 1.65 1.16 36.05
C GLU A 143 0.23 1.14 35.46
N PRO A 144 -0.28 2.29 35.01
CA PRO A 144 -1.65 2.41 34.53
C PRO A 144 -1.84 1.85 33.13
N THR A 145 -3.07 1.43 32.81
CA THR A 145 -3.55 1.37 31.43
C THR A 145 -4.11 2.74 31.07
N TYR A 146 -3.72 3.25 29.88
CA TYR A 146 -4.14 4.59 29.46
C TYR A 146 -4.35 4.70 27.94
N ILE A 147 -5.16 5.68 27.56
CA ILE A 147 -5.46 6.03 26.15
C ILE A 147 -4.86 7.41 25.86
N ASP A 148 -4.18 7.52 24.72
CA ASP A 148 -3.66 8.79 24.19
C ASP A 148 -4.60 9.32 23.11
N THR A 149 -5.36 10.36 23.43
CA THR A 149 -6.36 10.92 22.53
C THR A 149 -5.75 11.72 21.37
N LEU A 150 -4.49 12.20 21.48
CA LEU A 150 -3.79 12.81 20.35
C LEU A 150 -3.58 11.80 19.22
N THR A 151 -3.02 10.65 19.56
CA THR A 151 -2.77 9.56 18.60
C THR A 151 -4.10 9.04 18.05
N MET A 152 -5.09 8.90 18.91
CA MET A 152 -6.46 8.48 18.53
C MET A 152 -7.09 9.46 17.54
N ALA A 153 -7.04 10.78 17.81
CA ALA A 153 -7.57 11.82 16.92
C ALA A 153 -6.87 11.84 15.55
N GLN A 154 -5.55 11.63 15.53
CA GLN A 154 -4.78 11.53 14.28
C GLN A 154 -5.22 10.36 13.39
N ALA A 155 -5.66 9.26 14.00
CA ALA A 155 -6.18 8.11 13.29
C ALA A 155 -7.65 8.29 12.86
N MET A 156 -8.48 8.90 13.72
CA MET A 156 -9.92 9.07 13.49
C MET A 156 -10.26 10.22 12.53
N TYR A 157 -9.56 11.36 12.63
CA TYR A 157 -9.84 12.61 11.93
C TYR A 157 -8.65 13.05 11.05
N PRO A 158 -8.26 12.29 10.04
CA PRO A 158 -7.09 12.61 9.21
C PRO A 158 -7.31 13.91 8.42
N GLY A 159 -6.27 14.73 8.32
CA GLY A 159 -6.28 15.95 7.49
C GLY A 159 -6.52 17.25 8.24
N LEU A 160 -6.68 17.24 9.56
CA LEU A 160 -6.69 18.48 10.35
C LEU A 160 -5.33 19.18 10.25
N HIS A 161 -5.32 20.52 10.27
CA HIS A 161 -4.09 21.32 10.16
C HIS A 161 -3.16 21.15 11.38
N ASN A 162 -3.71 20.85 12.55
CA ASN A 162 -3.06 20.33 13.75
C ASN A 162 -4.06 19.56 14.60
N TYR A 163 -3.56 18.88 15.62
CA TYR A 163 -4.36 18.04 16.54
C TYR A 163 -4.33 18.56 17.98
N LYS A 164 -4.23 19.87 18.18
CA LYS A 164 -4.42 20.47 19.51
C LYS A 164 -5.87 20.25 19.95
N GLN A 165 -6.08 20.12 21.27
CA GLN A 165 -7.40 19.85 21.84
C GLN A 165 -8.46 20.87 21.35
N GLY A 166 -8.14 22.18 21.33
CA GLY A 166 -9.04 23.21 20.81
C GLY A 166 -9.38 23.07 19.32
N THR A 167 -8.46 22.54 18.50
CA THR A 167 -8.73 22.27 17.07
C THR A 167 -9.68 21.09 16.90
N ILE A 168 -9.51 20.03 17.70
CA ILE A 168 -10.39 18.87 17.71
C ILE A 168 -11.78 19.27 18.23
N ASN A 169 -11.83 20.03 19.32
CA ASN A 169 -13.06 20.54 19.91
C ASN A 169 -13.91 21.32 18.87
N LYS A 170 -13.24 22.20 18.11
CA LYS A 170 -13.90 22.95 17.03
C LYS A 170 -14.32 22.05 15.86
N HIS A 171 -13.53 21.05 15.49
CA HIS A 171 -13.87 20.09 14.44
C HIS A 171 -15.12 19.27 14.79
N LEU A 172 -15.27 18.93 16.06
CA LEU A 172 -16.41 18.17 16.60
C LEU A 172 -17.59 19.07 16.99
N GLU A 173 -17.52 20.37 16.71
CA GLU A 173 -18.58 21.37 17.00
C GLU A 173 -18.99 21.42 18.47
N LEU A 174 -18.04 21.12 19.38
CA LEU A 174 -18.28 21.13 20.82
C LEU A 174 -18.20 22.55 21.42
N PRO A 175 -18.81 22.81 22.59
CA PRO A 175 -18.75 24.09 23.25
C PRO A 175 -17.33 24.60 23.51
N SER A 176 -17.08 25.89 23.34
CA SER A 176 -15.78 26.51 23.65
C SER A 176 -15.51 26.46 25.17
N TYR A 177 -14.23 26.41 25.52
CA TYR A 177 -13.75 26.38 26.90
C TYR A 177 -12.49 27.29 27.05
N GLU A 178 -12.14 27.65 28.28
CA GLU A 178 -10.89 28.37 28.57
C GLU A 178 -9.78 27.34 28.76
N ALA A 179 -8.77 27.43 27.93
CA ALA A 179 -7.63 26.50 27.97
C ALA A 179 -6.59 26.90 29.04
N HIS A 180 -5.73 25.95 29.39
CA HIS A 180 -4.63 26.08 30.36
C HIS A 180 -5.03 26.07 31.83
N ARG A 181 -6.13 25.37 32.14
CA ARG A 181 -6.54 24.96 33.49
C ARG A 181 -6.85 23.48 33.45
N ALA A 182 -6.14 22.67 34.25
CA ALA A 182 -6.23 21.22 34.17
C ALA A 182 -7.66 20.66 34.32
N CYS A 183 -8.47 21.28 35.16
CA CYS A 183 -9.89 20.89 35.34
C CYS A 183 -10.73 21.18 34.09
N GLU A 184 -10.62 22.38 33.50
CA GLU A 184 -11.38 22.75 32.30
C GLU A 184 -10.90 22.00 31.06
N ASP A 185 -9.57 21.79 30.91
CA ASP A 185 -9.00 21.00 29.85
C ASP A 185 -9.43 19.53 29.94
N SER A 186 -9.44 18.93 31.14
CA SER A 186 -9.92 17.56 31.36
C SER A 186 -11.41 17.40 31.07
N ALA A 187 -12.26 18.39 31.46
CA ALA A 187 -13.68 18.37 31.15
C ALA A 187 -13.96 18.52 29.65
N ALA A 188 -13.21 19.40 28.95
CA ALA A 188 -13.30 19.56 27.51
C ALA A 188 -12.83 18.28 26.79
N LEU A 189 -11.74 17.68 27.25
CA LEU A 189 -11.23 16.41 26.75
C LEU A 189 -12.22 15.27 26.99
N GLY A 190 -12.90 15.26 28.15
CA GLY A 190 -13.96 14.29 28.45
C GLY A 190 -15.07 14.31 27.40
N ARG A 191 -15.55 15.52 27.02
CA ARG A 191 -16.56 15.69 25.97
C ARG A 191 -16.02 15.22 24.58
N ILE A 192 -14.79 15.57 24.23
CA ILE A 192 -14.14 15.10 22.99
C ILE A 192 -14.08 13.56 22.99
N PHE A 193 -13.67 12.98 24.12
CA PHE A 193 -13.54 11.52 24.24
C PHE A 193 -14.88 10.81 24.12
N CYS A 194 -15.96 11.36 24.68
CA CYS A 194 -17.31 10.82 24.50
C CYS A 194 -17.71 10.72 23.02
N VAL A 195 -17.45 11.77 22.22
CA VAL A 195 -17.71 11.71 20.77
C VAL A 195 -16.83 10.67 20.10
N MET A 196 -15.54 10.60 20.45
CA MET A 196 -14.64 9.58 19.91
C MET A 196 -15.10 8.15 20.21
N LEU A 197 -15.65 7.90 21.40
CA LEU A 197 -16.23 6.59 21.76
C LEU A 197 -17.45 6.26 20.89
N SER A 198 -18.31 7.24 20.62
CA SER A 198 -19.46 7.06 19.70
C SER A 198 -19.01 6.72 18.28
N ASP A 199 -18.03 7.48 17.76
CA ASP A 199 -17.47 7.24 16.41
C ASP A 199 -16.77 5.88 16.29
N LEU A 200 -16.18 5.37 17.39
CA LEU A 200 -15.59 4.03 17.45
C LEU A 200 -16.68 2.94 17.41
N ALA A 201 -17.79 3.16 18.13
CA ALA A 201 -18.90 2.22 18.13
C ALA A 201 -19.51 2.07 16.71
N GLU A 202 -19.61 3.17 15.94
CA GLU A 202 -20.03 3.13 14.54
C GLU A 202 -19.09 2.31 13.65
N LYS A 203 -17.82 2.17 14.04
CA LYS A 203 -16.81 1.35 13.36
C LYS A 203 -16.73 -0.08 13.93
N GLU A 204 -17.72 -0.50 14.70
CA GLU A 204 -17.80 -1.83 15.33
C GLU A 204 -16.64 -2.13 16.30
N VAL A 205 -15.94 -1.10 16.81
CA VAL A 205 -14.97 -1.24 17.88
C VAL A 205 -15.71 -1.22 19.21
N THR A 206 -15.62 -2.28 19.99
CA THR A 206 -16.43 -2.46 21.21
C THR A 206 -15.61 -2.54 22.49
N THR A 207 -14.28 -2.70 22.40
CA THR A 207 -13.38 -2.80 23.55
C THR A 207 -12.20 -1.87 23.43
N VAL A 208 -11.56 -1.58 24.56
CA VAL A 208 -10.36 -0.73 24.63
C VAL A 208 -9.19 -1.35 23.86
N GLU A 209 -8.98 -2.67 23.99
CA GLU A 209 -7.96 -3.39 23.19
C GLU A 209 -8.26 -3.26 21.69
N GLY A 210 -9.53 -3.29 21.30
CA GLY A 210 -9.99 -3.14 19.94
C GLY A 210 -9.64 -1.78 19.30
N ILE A 211 -9.40 -0.71 20.09
CA ILE A 211 -9.03 0.60 19.56
C ILE A 211 -7.77 0.55 18.71
N ASN A 212 -6.71 -0.13 19.20
CA ASN A 212 -5.43 -0.22 18.49
C ASN A 212 -5.53 -0.97 17.15
N THR A 213 -6.46 -1.91 17.02
CA THR A 213 -6.65 -2.73 15.82
C THR A 213 -7.72 -2.17 14.90
N GLY A 214 -8.77 -1.53 15.44
CA GLY A 214 -9.94 -1.05 14.72
C GLY A 214 -9.75 0.31 14.03
N LEU A 215 -8.86 1.17 14.55
CA LEU A 215 -8.65 2.50 13.97
C LEU A 215 -7.82 2.51 12.68
N GLY A 216 -7.11 1.41 12.36
CA GLY A 216 -6.18 1.38 11.24
C GLY A 216 -4.95 2.29 11.44
N GLY A 217 -4.06 2.31 10.44
CA GLY A 217 -2.81 3.06 10.56
C GLY A 217 -2.99 4.58 10.53
N ASN A 218 -2.20 5.26 11.32
CA ASN A 218 -2.17 6.72 11.39
C ASN A 218 -1.48 7.33 10.15
N ARG A 219 -2.24 7.96 9.24
CA ARG A 219 -1.72 8.57 8.00
C ARG A 219 -0.76 9.74 8.22
N GLU A 220 -0.80 10.46 9.34
CA GLU A 220 0.14 11.54 9.65
C GLU A 220 1.58 11.01 9.82
N VAL A 221 1.72 9.73 10.16
CA VAL A 221 3.02 9.05 10.25
C VAL A 221 3.74 9.01 8.89
N LEU A 222 3.01 9.06 7.77
CA LEU A 222 3.61 9.11 6.44
C LEU A 222 4.52 10.32 6.24
N LYS A 223 4.31 11.41 6.97
CA LYS A 223 5.15 12.62 6.94
C LYS A 223 6.43 12.48 7.74
N LYS A 224 6.53 11.48 8.63
CA LYS A 224 7.72 11.21 9.45
C LYS A 224 8.84 10.59 8.60
N LYS A 225 10.01 10.49 9.21
CA LYS A 225 11.17 9.81 8.64
C LYS A 225 10.83 8.32 8.42
N TYR A 226 11.17 7.81 7.25
CA TYR A 226 11.01 6.40 6.91
C TYR A 226 12.26 5.60 7.26
N PHE A 227 12.09 4.29 7.28
CA PHE A 227 13.17 3.30 7.39
C PHE A 227 13.26 2.50 6.09
N HIS A 228 14.42 1.91 5.83
CA HIS A 228 14.53 0.89 4.79
C HIS A 228 14.05 -0.46 5.34
N LEU A 229 13.41 -1.22 4.48
CA LEU A 229 12.93 -2.57 4.78
C LEU A 229 13.03 -3.41 3.50
N ILE A 230 13.60 -4.61 3.60
CA ILE A 230 13.66 -5.51 2.45
C ILE A 230 12.49 -6.49 2.51
N ILE A 231 11.82 -6.64 1.38
CA ILE A 231 10.73 -7.60 1.17
C ILE A 231 11.19 -8.61 0.15
N LEU A 232 11.35 -9.88 0.53
CA LEU A 232 11.65 -10.97 -0.40
C LEU A 232 10.39 -11.78 -0.67
N VAL A 233 10.25 -12.22 -1.91
CA VAL A 233 9.12 -13.03 -2.37
C VAL A 233 9.43 -14.50 -2.14
N LYS A 234 8.60 -15.17 -1.33
CA LYS A 234 8.74 -16.58 -1.00
C LYS A 234 8.07 -17.50 -2.04
N ASN A 235 6.92 -17.11 -2.57
CA ASN A 235 6.12 -17.87 -3.52
C ASN A 235 5.27 -16.95 -4.42
N GLN A 236 4.49 -17.51 -5.34
CA GLN A 236 3.68 -16.73 -6.29
C GLN A 236 2.62 -15.85 -5.59
N MET A 237 2.06 -16.27 -4.45
CA MET A 237 1.16 -15.44 -3.65
C MET A 237 1.89 -14.22 -3.08
N GLY A 238 3.11 -14.43 -2.57
CA GLY A 238 3.96 -13.34 -2.09
C GLY A 238 4.27 -12.31 -3.20
N LEU A 239 4.51 -12.76 -4.44
CA LEU A 239 4.69 -11.83 -5.56
C LEU A 239 3.44 -10.99 -5.82
N LYS A 240 2.26 -11.60 -5.83
CA LYS A 240 0.99 -10.88 -5.96
C LYS A 240 0.80 -9.86 -4.83
N ASN A 241 1.15 -10.25 -3.61
CA ASN A 241 1.07 -9.36 -2.44
C ASN A 241 2.11 -8.23 -2.51
N LEU A 242 3.33 -8.51 -2.97
CA LEU A 242 4.32 -7.46 -3.22
C LEU A 242 3.84 -6.43 -4.25
N TYR A 243 3.23 -6.86 -5.34
CA TYR A 243 2.65 -5.94 -6.34
C TYR A 243 1.54 -5.08 -5.75
N LYS A 244 0.68 -5.63 -4.90
CA LYS A 244 -0.35 -4.86 -4.18
C LYS A 244 0.27 -3.83 -3.25
N ILE A 245 1.29 -4.21 -2.45
CA ILE A 245 2.01 -3.30 -1.55
C ILE A 245 2.63 -2.14 -2.34
N VAL A 246 3.33 -2.43 -3.45
CA VAL A 246 3.96 -1.40 -4.29
C VAL A 246 2.90 -0.48 -4.91
N SER A 247 1.80 -1.04 -5.43
CA SER A 247 0.71 -0.25 -6.02
C SER A 247 0.06 0.67 -4.98
N GLU A 248 -0.32 0.13 -3.82
CA GLU A 248 -0.91 0.90 -2.73
C GLU A 248 0.05 2.00 -2.22
N ALA A 249 1.34 1.69 -2.09
CA ALA A 249 2.35 2.65 -1.66
C ALA A 249 2.45 3.86 -2.62
N HIS A 250 2.29 3.64 -3.93
CA HIS A 250 2.32 4.72 -4.93
C HIS A 250 1.01 5.49 -5.04
N VAL A 251 -0.13 4.81 -4.94
CA VAL A 251 -1.45 5.41 -5.15
C VAL A 251 -1.98 6.07 -3.87
N ASN A 252 -1.90 5.37 -2.73
CA ASN A 252 -2.58 5.76 -1.50
C ASN A 252 -1.65 6.29 -0.41
N TYR A 253 -0.35 5.94 -0.46
CA TYR A 253 0.62 6.25 0.61
C TYR A 253 1.85 7.02 0.12
N PHE A 254 1.72 7.76 -0.97
CA PHE A 254 2.82 8.57 -1.52
C PHE A 254 3.00 9.87 -0.75
N PHE A 255 4.19 10.08 -0.16
CA PHE A 255 4.64 11.36 0.38
C PHE A 255 6.12 11.57 0.05
N LYS A 256 6.42 12.36 -1.00
CA LYS A 256 7.76 12.55 -1.60
C LYS A 256 8.37 11.26 -2.17
N LYS A 257 8.07 10.10 -1.60
CA LYS A 257 8.42 8.74 -1.99
C LYS A 257 7.27 7.81 -1.63
N PRO A 258 7.11 6.66 -2.29
CA PRO A 258 6.08 5.68 -1.93
C PRO A 258 6.37 5.11 -0.54
N ARG A 259 5.48 5.34 0.42
CA ARG A 259 5.62 4.82 1.79
C ARG A 259 4.92 3.48 1.91
N VAL A 260 5.51 2.60 2.68
CA VAL A 260 4.94 1.29 2.99
C VAL A 260 4.62 1.24 4.49
N PRO A 261 3.35 1.49 4.87
CA PRO A 261 2.93 1.40 6.26
C PRO A 261 3.01 -0.03 6.81
N ARG A 262 3.26 -0.19 8.11
CA ARG A 262 3.25 -1.50 8.80
C ARG A 262 1.88 -2.18 8.67
N SER A 263 0.78 -1.43 8.77
CA SER A 263 -0.59 -1.94 8.58
C SER A 263 -0.79 -2.56 7.19
N LEU A 264 -0.26 -1.93 6.14
CA LEU A 264 -0.30 -2.45 4.77
C LEU A 264 0.52 -3.74 4.63
N LEU A 265 1.72 -3.78 5.23
CA LEU A 265 2.55 -4.99 5.25
C LEU A 265 1.85 -6.14 5.97
N ASN A 266 1.23 -5.89 7.12
CA ASN A 266 0.49 -6.90 7.87
C ASN A 266 -0.67 -7.46 7.06
N LYS A 267 -1.39 -6.60 6.32
CA LYS A 267 -2.51 -7.01 5.44
C LYS A 267 -2.07 -7.96 4.32
N TYR A 268 -0.88 -7.77 3.76
CA TYR A 268 -0.38 -8.53 2.62
C TYR A 268 0.88 -9.36 2.95
N ARG A 269 0.99 -9.83 4.20
CA ARG A 269 2.18 -10.50 4.73
C ARG A 269 2.44 -11.87 4.12
N ASP A 270 1.40 -12.57 3.68
CA ASP A 270 1.47 -13.96 3.22
C ASP A 270 2.39 -14.12 2.00
N GLY A 271 3.28 -15.12 2.08
CA GLY A 271 4.23 -15.44 1.01
C GLY A 271 5.41 -14.46 0.89
N LEU A 272 5.62 -13.59 1.89
CA LEU A 272 6.73 -12.65 1.97
C LEU A 272 7.68 -13.00 3.11
N ILE A 273 8.95 -12.64 2.94
CA ILE A 273 9.98 -12.65 3.98
C ILE A 273 10.42 -11.20 4.15
N LEU A 274 10.37 -10.69 5.39
CA LEU A 274 10.84 -9.34 5.71
C LEU A 274 12.20 -9.41 6.39
N THR A 275 13.13 -8.56 5.94
CA THR A 275 14.43 -8.43 6.58
C THR A 275 14.65 -7.02 7.12
N SER A 276 15.56 -6.87 8.10
CA SER A 276 15.76 -5.61 8.83
C SER A 276 16.52 -4.55 8.03
N ALA A 277 16.93 -4.84 6.80
CA ALA A 277 17.66 -3.99 5.88
C ALA A 277 19.00 -3.45 6.41
N CYS A 278 19.48 -2.34 5.83
CA CYS A 278 20.76 -1.70 6.07
C CYS A 278 20.76 -0.79 7.32
N GLU A 279 21.75 0.10 7.42
CA GLU A 279 21.87 1.08 8.51
C GLU A 279 20.72 2.11 8.52
N ALA A 280 20.02 2.25 7.41
CA ALA A 280 18.80 3.05 7.33
C ALA A 280 17.54 2.29 7.80
N GLY A 281 17.65 1.02 8.14
CA GLY A 281 16.57 0.19 8.68
C GLY A 281 16.19 0.58 10.12
N GLU A 282 14.98 0.21 10.53
CA GLU A 282 14.44 0.52 11.86
C GLU A 282 15.31 -0.08 12.98
N LEU A 283 15.69 -1.36 12.85
CA LEU A 283 16.46 -2.07 13.88
C LEU A 283 17.85 -1.46 14.06
N TYR A 284 18.59 -1.27 12.95
CA TYR A 284 19.95 -0.74 13.05
C TYR A 284 19.96 0.68 13.64
N ARG A 285 19.03 1.54 13.22
CA ARG A 285 18.89 2.89 13.81
C ARG A 285 18.57 2.86 15.30
N ALA A 286 17.70 1.95 15.72
CA ALA A 286 17.37 1.78 17.14
C ALA A 286 18.61 1.35 17.97
N VAL A 287 19.48 0.51 17.40
CA VAL A 287 20.76 0.12 18.02
C VAL A 287 21.68 1.33 18.13
N VAL A 288 21.85 2.12 17.07
CA VAL A 288 22.66 3.36 17.06
C VAL A 288 22.12 4.40 18.04
N GLU A 289 20.80 4.51 18.19
CA GLU A 289 20.14 5.41 19.15
C GLU A 289 20.28 4.94 20.61
N GLY A 290 20.86 3.76 20.85
CA GLY A 290 21.09 3.23 22.21
C GLY A 290 19.80 2.84 22.93
N ARG A 291 18.77 2.38 22.21
CA ARG A 291 17.53 1.89 22.83
C ARG A 291 17.78 0.69 23.71
N SER A 292 16.91 0.47 24.69
CA SER A 292 16.99 -0.66 25.59
C SER A 292 16.93 -2.00 24.84
N TYR A 293 17.59 -3.02 25.38
CA TYR A 293 17.63 -4.35 24.75
C TYR A 293 16.23 -4.94 24.53
N GLU A 294 15.30 -4.71 25.46
CA GLU A 294 13.91 -5.15 25.32
C GLU A 294 13.15 -4.43 24.18
N GLU A 295 13.40 -3.13 23.98
CA GLU A 295 12.86 -2.42 22.83
C GLU A 295 13.45 -2.94 21.52
N LEU A 296 14.77 -3.17 21.48
CA LEU A 296 15.44 -3.78 20.31
C LEU A 296 14.86 -5.17 20.00
N LYS A 297 14.61 -5.99 21.03
CA LYS A 297 14.01 -7.30 20.88
C LYS A 297 12.59 -7.24 20.32
N LYS A 298 11.78 -6.27 20.78
CA LYS A 298 10.45 -6.00 20.24
C LYS A 298 10.50 -5.61 18.76
N ILE A 299 11.40 -4.70 18.38
CA ILE A 299 11.59 -4.30 16.98
C ILE A 299 12.04 -5.49 16.13
N ALA A 300 13.08 -6.22 16.56
CA ALA A 300 13.64 -7.37 15.86
C ALA A 300 12.61 -8.50 15.68
N SER A 301 11.65 -8.65 16.62
CA SER A 301 10.61 -9.66 16.53
C SER A 301 9.70 -9.54 15.31
N TYR A 302 9.58 -8.36 14.73
CA TYR A 302 8.74 -8.11 13.54
C TYR A 302 9.32 -8.71 12.25
N TYR A 303 10.65 -8.77 12.13
CA TYR A 303 11.35 -9.26 10.96
C TYR A 303 11.52 -10.79 10.98
N ASP A 304 11.54 -11.42 9.80
CA ASP A 304 11.85 -12.86 9.67
C ASP A 304 13.35 -13.11 9.72
N VAL A 305 14.13 -12.16 9.19
CA VAL A 305 15.57 -12.21 9.02
C VAL A 305 16.17 -10.90 9.50
N LEU A 306 17.27 -10.96 10.23
CA LEU A 306 18.02 -9.77 10.61
C LEU A 306 19.25 -9.63 9.72
N GLU A 307 19.63 -8.39 9.41
CA GLU A 307 20.77 -8.09 8.55
C GLU A 307 21.87 -7.34 9.29
N ILE A 308 23.10 -7.69 8.95
CA ILE A 308 24.30 -6.91 9.26
C ILE A 308 25.11 -6.68 7.99
N GLN A 309 25.91 -5.62 7.97
CA GLN A 309 26.68 -5.26 6.79
C GLN A 309 28.18 -5.19 7.07
N PRO A 310 29.05 -5.24 6.02
CA PRO A 310 30.46 -4.92 6.14
C PRO A 310 30.68 -3.59 6.85
N LEU A 311 31.73 -3.52 7.69
CA LEU A 311 32.03 -2.32 8.48
C LEU A 311 32.23 -1.07 7.59
N GLY A 312 32.87 -1.24 6.42
CA GLY A 312 33.09 -0.15 5.46
C GLY A 312 31.81 0.50 4.94
N ASN A 313 30.66 -0.22 4.92
CA ASN A 313 29.39 0.37 4.53
C ASN A 313 28.94 1.47 5.51
N ASN A 314 29.39 1.38 6.77
CA ASN A 314 29.03 2.28 7.88
C ASN A 314 30.20 3.14 8.39
N GLU A 315 31.35 3.11 7.72
CA GLU A 315 32.55 3.86 8.11
C GLU A 315 32.31 5.38 8.20
N TYR A 316 31.35 5.90 7.44
CA TYR A 316 30.92 7.30 7.52
C TYR A 316 30.49 7.70 8.93
N MET A 317 30.03 6.78 9.77
CA MET A 317 29.65 7.08 11.16
C MET A 317 30.87 7.48 12.00
N VAL A 318 32.02 6.85 11.75
CA VAL A 318 33.29 7.23 12.40
C VAL A 318 33.83 8.54 11.80
N ARG A 319 33.88 8.62 10.47
CA ARG A 319 34.33 9.81 9.74
C ARG A 319 33.58 11.08 10.15
N ASP A 320 32.26 10.98 10.29
CA ASP A 320 31.38 12.11 10.62
C ASP A 320 31.23 12.31 12.15
N GLY A 321 31.99 11.59 12.98
CA GLY A 321 31.99 11.73 14.45
C GLY A 321 30.69 11.28 15.13
N LYS A 322 29.88 10.44 14.48
CA LYS A 322 28.64 9.90 15.05
C LYS A 322 28.92 8.77 16.04
N VAL A 323 30.01 8.05 15.86
CA VAL A 323 30.56 7.05 16.76
C VAL A 323 32.07 7.24 16.91
N GLU A 324 32.62 6.77 18.04
CA GLU A 324 34.03 7.01 18.40
C GLU A 324 35.02 6.18 17.58
N SER A 325 34.63 4.96 17.15
CA SER A 325 35.54 4.03 16.47
C SER A 325 34.78 2.94 15.70
N GLU A 326 35.52 2.24 14.83
CA GLU A 326 35.03 1.04 14.14
C GLU A 326 34.60 -0.08 15.12
N GLU A 327 35.19 -0.15 16.32
CA GLU A 327 34.80 -1.15 17.33
C GLU A 327 33.35 -0.96 17.76
N VAL A 328 32.85 0.27 17.84
CA VAL A 328 31.43 0.55 18.12
C VAL A 328 30.54 0.01 17.03
N ILE A 329 30.94 0.10 15.74
CA ILE A 329 30.18 -0.50 14.62
C ILE A 329 30.17 -2.04 14.72
N LYS A 330 31.27 -2.65 15.14
CA LYS A 330 31.31 -4.10 15.42
C LYS A 330 30.37 -4.49 16.54
N ASP A 331 30.24 -3.66 17.58
CA ASP A 331 29.33 -3.92 18.71
C ASP A 331 27.86 -3.77 18.30
N PHE A 332 27.54 -2.88 17.36
CA PHE A 332 26.21 -2.84 16.77
C PHE A 332 25.87 -4.14 16.04
N ASN A 333 26.80 -4.65 15.22
CA ASN A 333 26.62 -5.94 14.53
C ASN A 333 26.50 -7.10 15.54
N ARG A 334 27.33 -7.14 16.58
CA ARG A 334 27.26 -8.15 17.65
C ARG A 334 25.90 -8.11 18.38
N THR A 335 25.38 -6.92 18.62
CA THR A 335 24.06 -6.74 19.26
C THR A 335 22.95 -7.34 18.39
N ILE A 336 22.97 -7.09 17.07
CA ILE A 336 21.99 -7.68 16.15
C ILE A 336 22.14 -9.20 16.06
N ILE A 337 23.36 -9.74 16.07
CA ILE A 337 23.62 -11.19 16.12
C ILE A 337 23.00 -11.79 17.37
N ARG A 338 23.24 -11.20 18.54
CA ARG A 338 22.67 -11.65 19.82
C ARG A 338 21.15 -11.61 19.82
N LEU A 339 20.53 -10.56 19.25
CA LEU A 339 19.08 -10.49 19.07
C LEU A 339 18.56 -11.64 18.21
N GLY A 340 19.27 -11.99 17.13
CA GLY A 340 18.94 -13.14 16.29
C GLY A 340 19.00 -14.46 17.04
N GLU A 341 20.01 -14.65 17.88
CA GLU A 341 20.16 -15.84 18.73
C GLU A 341 19.02 -15.95 19.74
N ASP A 342 18.75 -14.87 20.49
CA ASP A 342 17.69 -14.84 21.51
C ASP A 342 16.28 -15.04 20.92
N LEU A 343 16.04 -14.56 19.71
CA LEU A 343 14.75 -14.67 19.01
C LEU A 343 14.67 -15.88 18.08
N HIS A 344 15.71 -16.70 17.99
CA HIS A 344 15.83 -17.83 17.06
C HIS A 344 15.60 -17.42 15.60
N LYS A 345 16.09 -16.24 15.21
CA LYS A 345 15.98 -15.69 13.85
C LYS A 345 17.32 -15.76 13.13
N PRO A 346 17.34 -16.11 11.83
CA PRO A 346 18.56 -16.08 11.06
C PRO A 346 19.09 -14.65 10.93
N VAL A 347 20.40 -14.49 11.13
CA VAL A 347 21.13 -13.27 10.81
C VAL A 347 21.92 -13.51 9.54
N ILE A 348 21.89 -12.55 8.59
CA ILE A 348 22.62 -12.62 7.32
C ILE A 348 23.53 -11.40 7.14
N GLY A 349 24.66 -11.63 6.48
CA GLY A 349 25.56 -10.57 6.02
C GLY A 349 25.19 -10.15 4.60
N THR A 350 24.79 -8.89 4.39
CA THR A 350 24.44 -8.33 3.08
C THR A 350 25.42 -7.24 2.68
N GLY A 351 25.69 -7.12 1.36
CA GLY A 351 26.69 -6.18 0.84
C GLY A 351 26.17 -4.80 0.55
N ASP A 352 24.84 -4.61 0.46
CA ASP A 352 24.19 -3.37 -0.01
C ASP A 352 24.77 -2.89 -1.35
N VAL A 353 24.83 -3.81 -2.33
CA VAL A 353 25.54 -3.62 -3.58
C VAL A 353 24.85 -2.59 -4.47
N HIS A 354 25.59 -1.54 -4.85
CA HIS A 354 25.13 -0.47 -5.74
C HIS A 354 25.88 -0.40 -7.06
N PHE A 355 27.05 -1.07 -7.15
CA PHE A 355 27.87 -1.15 -8.37
C PHE A 355 28.69 -2.45 -8.37
N THR A 356 29.22 -2.83 -9.55
CA THR A 356 29.88 -4.14 -9.73
C THR A 356 31.31 -4.14 -9.23
N GLU A 357 32.13 -3.24 -9.74
CA GLU A 357 33.56 -3.18 -9.44
C GLU A 357 33.87 -1.96 -8.54
N PRO A 358 34.92 -1.99 -7.72
CA PRO A 358 35.30 -0.85 -6.87
C PRO A 358 35.44 0.47 -7.62
N GLU A 359 35.92 0.44 -8.86
CA GLU A 359 36.15 1.59 -9.73
C GLU A 359 34.85 2.23 -10.20
N ASP A 360 33.75 1.50 -10.22
CA ASP A 360 32.42 1.97 -10.64
C ASP A 360 31.83 2.98 -9.64
N ALA A 361 32.43 3.14 -8.47
CA ALA A 361 32.04 4.16 -7.48
C ALA A 361 31.93 5.57 -8.10
N ILE A 362 32.75 5.86 -9.12
CA ILE A 362 32.74 7.16 -9.82
C ILE A 362 31.39 7.43 -10.49
N TYR A 363 30.74 6.42 -11.06
CA TYR A 363 29.42 6.58 -11.71
C TYR A 363 28.34 6.95 -10.68
N ARG A 364 28.40 6.31 -9.51
CA ARG A 364 27.49 6.64 -8.40
C ARG A 364 27.75 8.06 -7.88
N THR A 365 29.01 8.48 -7.76
CA THR A 365 29.39 9.86 -7.40
C THR A 365 28.75 10.87 -8.35
N VAL A 366 28.86 10.67 -9.66
CA VAL A 366 28.28 11.57 -10.68
C VAL A 366 26.75 11.65 -10.53
N LEU A 367 26.08 10.50 -10.37
CA LEU A 367 24.62 10.45 -10.20
C LEU A 367 24.16 11.14 -8.91
N GLN A 368 24.88 10.93 -7.81
CA GLN A 368 24.54 11.54 -6.52
C GLN A 368 24.80 13.05 -6.53
N ALA A 369 25.93 13.50 -7.09
CA ALA A 369 26.22 14.92 -7.25
C ALA A 369 25.16 15.62 -8.11
N GLY A 370 24.74 15.00 -9.21
CA GLY A 370 23.64 15.49 -10.06
C GLY A 370 22.28 15.60 -9.33
N ASN A 371 22.06 14.78 -8.31
CA ASN A 371 20.88 14.84 -7.43
C ASN A 371 21.06 15.73 -6.20
N GLY A 372 22.19 16.46 -6.09
CA GLY A 372 22.45 17.44 -5.03
C GLY A 372 22.90 16.86 -3.70
N PHE A 373 23.41 15.62 -3.66
CA PHE A 373 24.01 15.05 -2.45
C PHE A 373 25.36 15.72 -2.16
N LYS A 374 25.52 16.23 -0.94
CA LYS A 374 26.72 16.98 -0.54
C LYS A 374 27.96 16.10 -0.28
N ASP A 375 27.74 14.83 0.00
CA ASP A 375 28.73 13.81 0.32
C ASP A 375 28.98 12.84 -0.84
N ALA A 376 28.59 13.22 -2.05
CA ALA A 376 28.73 12.39 -3.25
C ALA A 376 30.17 11.92 -3.49
N ASP A 377 31.17 12.72 -3.13
CA ASP A 377 32.60 12.40 -3.32
C ASP A 377 33.14 11.36 -2.31
N THR A 378 32.39 11.02 -1.28
CA THR A 378 32.79 10.05 -0.23
C THR A 378 31.96 8.79 -0.30
N GLN A 379 32.19 8.00 -1.37
CA GLN A 379 31.42 6.77 -1.59
C GLN A 379 31.82 5.66 -0.61
N PRO A 380 30.84 5.01 0.06
CA PRO A 380 31.11 3.77 0.77
C PRO A 380 31.40 2.64 -0.24
N PRO A 381 32.12 1.58 0.18
CA PRO A 381 32.55 0.49 -0.72
C PRO A 381 31.39 -0.48 -1.01
N LEU A 382 30.36 -0.03 -1.73
CA LEU A 382 29.14 -0.80 -2.03
C LEU A 382 29.25 -1.62 -3.34
N PHE A 383 30.43 -2.16 -3.61
CA PHE A 383 30.66 -3.03 -4.77
C PHE A 383 30.28 -4.49 -4.51
N TYR A 384 30.05 -5.24 -5.58
CA TYR A 384 29.78 -6.67 -5.49
C TYR A 384 30.97 -7.42 -4.91
N ARG A 385 30.73 -8.28 -3.93
CA ARG A 385 31.72 -9.10 -3.25
C ARG A 385 31.43 -10.58 -3.43
N THR A 386 32.47 -11.36 -3.67
CA THR A 386 32.38 -12.83 -3.65
C THR A 386 32.12 -13.33 -2.23
N THR A 387 31.76 -14.61 -2.09
CA THR A 387 31.61 -15.24 -0.77
C THR A 387 32.88 -15.11 0.06
N GLU A 388 34.06 -15.31 -0.58
CA GLU A 388 35.35 -15.18 0.11
C GLU A 388 35.60 -13.75 0.60
N ASP A 389 35.28 -12.74 -0.22
CA ASP A 389 35.41 -11.34 0.18
C ASP A 389 34.44 -10.98 1.29
N MET A 390 33.21 -11.47 1.25
CA MET A 390 32.25 -11.28 2.36
C MET A 390 32.75 -11.91 3.66
N LEU A 391 33.31 -13.13 3.62
CA LEU A 391 33.90 -13.75 4.80
C LEU A 391 35.06 -12.94 5.39
N LYS A 392 35.87 -12.28 4.56
CA LYS A 392 36.93 -11.37 5.01
C LYS A 392 36.35 -10.15 5.75
N GLN A 393 35.21 -9.60 5.30
CA GLN A 393 34.56 -8.46 5.94
C GLN A 393 34.05 -8.76 7.35
N PHE A 394 33.73 -10.02 7.64
CA PHE A 394 33.25 -10.47 8.96
C PHE A 394 34.32 -11.23 9.76
N SER A 395 35.62 -11.08 9.42
CA SER A 395 36.74 -11.77 10.10
C SER A 395 36.92 -11.37 11.57
N TYR A 396 36.28 -10.31 12.04
CA TYR A 396 36.24 -9.92 13.46
C TYR A 396 35.29 -10.80 14.30
N LEU A 397 34.48 -11.66 13.68
CA LEU A 397 33.64 -12.68 14.33
C LEU A 397 34.37 -14.03 14.38
N PRO A 398 33.94 -14.94 15.26
CA PRO A 398 34.38 -16.34 15.19
C PRO A 398 34.12 -16.93 13.81
N LYS A 399 35.06 -17.72 13.27
CA LYS A 399 35.01 -18.24 11.91
C LYS A 399 33.72 -18.97 11.56
N GLU A 400 33.22 -19.78 12.50
CA GLU A 400 31.97 -20.52 12.37
C GLU A 400 30.77 -19.58 12.28
N LYS A 401 30.76 -18.51 13.09
CA LYS A 401 29.69 -17.51 13.07
C LYS A 401 29.70 -16.69 11.80
N ALA A 402 30.88 -16.26 11.32
CA ALA A 402 31.02 -15.58 10.02
C ALA A 402 30.50 -16.46 8.88
N TYR A 403 30.86 -17.76 8.89
CA TYR A 403 30.37 -18.70 7.88
C TYR A 403 28.86 -18.94 7.98
N GLU A 404 28.31 -19.02 9.18
CA GLU A 404 26.87 -19.12 9.42
C GLU A 404 26.13 -17.95 8.77
N ILE A 405 26.58 -16.72 9.01
CA ILE A 405 25.94 -15.47 8.57
C ILE A 405 26.09 -15.24 7.06
N VAL A 406 27.26 -15.54 6.50
CA VAL A 406 27.57 -15.25 5.09
C VAL A 406 27.12 -16.38 4.16
N VAL A 407 27.13 -17.64 4.62
CA VAL A 407 26.88 -18.80 3.75
C VAL A 407 25.67 -19.60 4.18
N THR A 408 25.65 -20.07 5.44
CA THR A 408 24.65 -21.04 5.87
C THR A 408 23.25 -20.45 5.92
N ASN A 409 23.09 -19.30 6.54
CA ASN A 409 21.78 -18.66 6.70
C ASN A 409 21.19 -18.15 5.37
N PRO A 410 21.96 -17.47 4.48
CA PRO A 410 21.48 -17.13 3.14
C PRO A 410 20.99 -18.34 2.33
N ARG A 411 21.73 -19.45 2.38
CA ARG A 411 21.33 -20.71 1.70
C ARG A 411 20.06 -21.30 2.30
N LYS A 412 19.93 -21.31 3.63
CA LYS A 412 18.70 -21.78 4.30
C LYS A 412 17.49 -20.93 3.87
N ILE A 413 17.63 -19.60 3.85
CA ILE A 413 16.55 -18.71 3.43
C ILE A 413 16.21 -18.96 1.96
N ALA A 414 17.21 -19.01 1.07
CA ALA A 414 17.00 -19.30 -0.33
C ALA A 414 16.29 -20.65 -0.57
N ALA A 415 16.59 -21.67 0.25
CA ALA A 415 15.93 -22.96 0.15
C ALA A 415 14.44 -22.95 0.51
N THR A 416 13.97 -21.97 1.30
CA THR A 416 12.54 -21.81 1.63
C THR A 416 11.72 -21.12 0.52
N ILE A 417 12.38 -20.56 -0.47
CA ILE A 417 11.75 -19.80 -1.57
C ILE A 417 11.45 -20.74 -2.73
N ASP A 418 10.25 -20.62 -3.30
CA ASP A 418 9.82 -21.41 -4.46
C ASP A 418 10.66 -21.08 -5.71
N ASN A 419 11.07 -22.12 -6.46
CA ASN A 419 11.82 -21.98 -7.69
C ASN A 419 10.96 -21.55 -8.89
N ASN A 420 9.63 -21.67 -8.78
CA ASN A 420 8.69 -21.41 -9.87
C ASN A 420 8.08 -20.01 -9.85
N VAL A 421 8.53 -19.13 -8.96
CA VAL A 421 8.06 -17.74 -8.93
C VAL A 421 8.41 -17.05 -10.25
N ARG A 422 7.43 -16.42 -10.87
CA ARG A 422 7.60 -15.67 -12.13
C ARG A 422 7.07 -14.26 -11.99
N ALA A 423 7.93 -13.28 -12.29
CA ALA A 423 7.54 -11.87 -12.27
C ALA A 423 6.42 -11.57 -13.28
N ILE A 424 6.50 -12.19 -14.46
CA ILE A 424 5.45 -12.10 -15.49
C ILE A 424 4.92 -13.52 -15.71
N PRO A 425 3.62 -13.76 -15.46
CA PRO A 425 2.99 -15.03 -15.77
C PRO A 425 3.15 -15.38 -17.26
N ARG A 426 3.17 -16.68 -17.57
CA ARG A 426 3.18 -17.13 -18.97
C ARG A 426 1.74 -17.33 -19.44
N GLY A 427 1.49 -17.04 -20.71
CA GLY A 427 0.21 -17.20 -21.35
C GLY A 427 -0.60 -15.91 -21.37
N THR A 428 -1.75 -15.97 -22.00
CA THR A 428 -2.73 -14.90 -22.09
C THR A 428 -3.82 -15.12 -21.04
N TYR A 429 -4.31 -14.04 -20.48
CA TYR A 429 -5.34 -14.04 -19.43
C TYR A 429 -6.50 -13.14 -19.88
N PRO A 430 -7.28 -13.58 -20.91
CA PRO A 430 -8.41 -12.80 -21.34
C PRO A 430 -9.43 -12.67 -20.20
N PRO A 431 -10.12 -11.53 -20.07
CA PRO A 431 -11.22 -11.40 -19.12
C PRO A 431 -12.35 -12.37 -19.46
N SER A 432 -13.20 -12.69 -18.50
CA SER A 432 -14.40 -13.50 -18.74
C SER A 432 -15.63 -12.60 -18.87
N ILE A 433 -16.46 -12.88 -19.88
CA ILE A 433 -17.79 -12.28 -20.02
C ILE A 433 -18.78 -13.45 -20.07
N GLU A 434 -19.75 -13.45 -19.15
CA GLU A 434 -20.77 -14.48 -19.10
C GLU A 434 -21.59 -14.52 -20.40
N GLY A 435 -21.73 -15.71 -21.00
CA GLY A 435 -22.47 -15.89 -22.23
C GLY A 435 -21.82 -15.25 -23.48
N ALA A 436 -20.52 -14.93 -23.47
CA ALA A 436 -19.84 -14.27 -24.60
C ALA A 436 -20.00 -15.02 -25.92
N GLU A 437 -19.89 -16.35 -25.91
CA GLU A 437 -20.08 -17.16 -27.12
C GLU A 437 -21.48 -17.00 -27.70
N GLN A 438 -22.52 -17.08 -26.87
CA GLN A 438 -23.89 -16.93 -27.33
C GLN A 438 -24.16 -15.50 -27.82
N GLN A 439 -23.65 -14.48 -27.13
CA GLN A 439 -23.79 -13.09 -27.56
C GLN A 439 -23.16 -12.86 -28.94
N LEU A 440 -21.98 -13.43 -29.18
CA LEU A 440 -21.30 -13.30 -30.48
C LEU A 440 -22.08 -14.01 -31.59
N ARG A 441 -22.53 -15.24 -31.33
CA ARG A 441 -23.34 -16.00 -32.29
C ARG A 441 -24.64 -15.27 -32.65
N ASP A 442 -25.38 -14.81 -31.66
CA ASP A 442 -26.66 -14.12 -31.86
C ASP A 442 -26.46 -12.84 -32.67
N ALA A 443 -25.53 -11.98 -32.30
CA ALA A 443 -25.24 -10.76 -33.01
C ALA A 443 -24.84 -11.01 -34.47
N THR A 444 -24.00 -12.02 -34.71
CA THR A 444 -23.52 -12.38 -36.06
C THR A 444 -24.66 -12.87 -36.94
N TRP A 445 -25.48 -13.84 -36.46
CA TRP A 445 -26.57 -14.39 -37.22
C TRP A 445 -27.72 -13.40 -37.46
N GLU A 446 -28.05 -12.58 -36.48
CA GLU A 446 -29.06 -11.53 -36.60
C GLU A 446 -28.69 -10.52 -37.69
N HIS A 447 -27.45 -10.05 -37.70
CA HIS A 447 -26.97 -9.09 -38.71
C HIS A 447 -26.93 -9.73 -40.10
N ALA A 448 -26.40 -10.94 -40.24
CA ALA A 448 -26.37 -11.64 -41.52
C ALA A 448 -27.80 -11.87 -42.10
N LYS A 449 -28.75 -12.27 -41.26
CA LYS A 449 -30.17 -12.41 -41.70
C LYS A 449 -30.81 -11.09 -42.05
N ARG A 450 -30.49 -10.04 -41.34
CA ARG A 450 -30.96 -8.67 -41.67
C ARG A 450 -30.53 -8.24 -43.09
N ASP A 451 -29.31 -8.63 -43.47
CA ASP A 451 -28.71 -8.19 -44.75
C ASP A 451 -29.02 -9.13 -45.92
N TYR A 452 -29.02 -10.44 -45.69
CA TYR A 452 -29.21 -11.44 -46.76
C TYR A 452 -30.54 -12.22 -46.71
N GLY A 453 -31.38 -11.97 -45.68
CA GLY A 453 -32.66 -12.67 -45.51
C GLY A 453 -32.53 -14.00 -44.73
N ASP A 454 -33.69 -14.65 -44.54
CA ASP A 454 -33.79 -15.98 -43.91
C ASP A 454 -34.65 -16.86 -44.84
N PRO A 455 -34.12 -17.99 -45.38
CA PRO A 455 -32.81 -18.56 -45.12
C PRO A 455 -31.64 -17.76 -45.75
N LEU A 456 -30.47 -17.84 -45.13
CA LEU A 456 -29.24 -17.27 -45.63
C LEU A 456 -28.74 -17.96 -46.92
N PRO A 457 -28.04 -17.26 -47.82
CA PRO A 457 -27.29 -17.91 -48.88
C PRO A 457 -26.25 -18.88 -48.31
N LYS A 458 -26.12 -20.06 -48.91
CA LYS A 458 -25.23 -21.10 -48.37
C LYS A 458 -23.79 -20.65 -48.20
N ILE A 459 -23.27 -19.82 -49.11
CA ILE A 459 -21.89 -19.29 -49.04
C ILE A 459 -21.67 -18.42 -47.78
N VAL A 460 -22.67 -17.63 -47.37
CA VAL A 460 -22.65 -16.84 -46.14
C VAL A 460 -22.75 -17.75 -44.92
N GLU A 461 -23.71 -18.67 -44.93
CA GLU A 461 -23.92 -19.60 -43.82
C GLU A 461 -22.68 -20.46 -43.54
N ASP A 462 -22.10 -21.07 -44.57
CA ASP A 462 -20.93 -21.94 -44.44
C ASP A 462 -19.73 -21.16 -43.93
N ARG A 463 -19.51 -19.90 -44.41
CA ARG A 463 -18.43 -19.03 -43.94
C ARG A 463 -18.59 -18.68 -42.48
N LEU A 464 -19.77 -18.25 -42.05
CA LEU A 464 -20.03 -17.88 -40.65
C LEU A 464 -19.94 -19.07 -39.71
N LYS A 465 -20.44 -20.25 -40.08
CA LYS A 465 -20.28 -21.47 -39.29
C LYS A 465 -18.80 -21.79 -39.07
N LYS A 466 -18.01 -21.83 -40.15
CA LYS A 466 -16.56 -22.10 -40.10
C LYS A 466 -15.85 -21.15 -39.14
N GLU A 467 -16.10 -19.86 -39.27
CA GLU A 467 -15.43 -18.85 -38.43
C GLU A 467 -15.90 -18.92 -36.98
N LEU A 468 -17.20 -18.98 -36.70
CA LEU A 468 -17.74 -19.08 -35.35
C LEU A 468 -17.26 -20.34 -34.61
N ASP A 469 -17.17 -21.48 -35.32
CA ASP A 469 -16.71 -22.74 -34.72
C ASP A 469 -15.20 -22.62 -34.35
N SER A 470 -14.40 -21.95 -35.19
CA SER A 470 -12.99 -21.70 -34.88
C SER A 470 -12.83 -20.70 -33.72
N ILE A 471 -13.52 -19.56 -33.78
CA ILE A 471 -13.41 -18.50 -32.76
C ILE A 471 -13.88 -18.99 -31.39
N CYS A 472 -15.03 -19.66 -31.34
CA CYS A 472 -15.58 -20.19 -30.09
C CYS A 472 -14.78 -21.39 -29.57
N GLY A 473 -14.39 -22.31 -30.47
CA GLY A 473 -13.63 -23.50 -30.13
C GLY A 473 -12.26 -23.20 -29.50
N HIS A 474 -11.62 -22.08 -29.86
CA HIS A 474 -10.37 -21.61 -29.26
C HIS A 474 -10.57 -20.62 -28.09
N GLY A 475 -11.81 -20.33 -27.70
CA GLY A 475 -12.12 -19.45 -26.57
C GLY A 475 -11.94 -17.94 -26.86
N TYR A 476 -11.92 -17.54 -28.13
CA TYR A 476 -11.70 -16.15 -28.51
C TYR A 476 -12.98 -15.28 -28.54
N ALA A 477 -14.14 -15.88 -28.32
CA ALA A 477 -15.43 -15.17 -28.37
C ALA A 477 -15.47 -13.92 -27.46
N VAL A 478 -14.82 -14.00 -26.29
CA VAL A 478 -14.76 -12.87 -25.35
C VAL A 478 -14.05 -11.65 -25.94
N LEU A 479 -12.98 -11.83 -26.73
CA LEU A 479 -12.25 -10.75 -27.38
C LEU A 479 -13.11 -10.02 -28.42
N TYR A 480 -13.89 -10.81 -29.21
CA TYR A 480 -14.84 -10.24 -30.15
C TYR A 480 -15.95 -9.45 -29.44
N VAL A 481 -16.54 -10.01 -28.36
CA VAL A 481 -17.59 -9.30 -27.62
C VAL A 481 -17.09 -8.02 -26.99
N ILE A 482 -15.83 -7.98 -26.51
CA ILE A 482 -15.21 -6.75 -26.02
C ILE A 482 -15.11 -5.72 -27.16
N ALA A 483 -14.57 -6.12 -28.31
CA ALA A 483 -14.46 -5.26 -29.48
C ALA A 483 -15.82 -4.71 -29.94
N VAL A 484 -16.85 -5.57 -30.03
CA VAL A 484 -18.24 -5.17 -30.33
C VAL A 484 -18.73 -4.08 -29.37
N LYS A 485 -18.55 -4.31 -28.06
CA LYS A 485 -18.98 -3.33 -27.02
C LYS A 485 -18.26 -2.00 -27.13
N LEU A 486 -16.93 -2.01 -27.37
CA LEU A 486 -16.14 -0.79 -27.51
C LEU A 486 -16.54 0.00 -28.77
N VAL A 487 -16.73 -0.69 -29.91
CA VAL A 487 -17.18 -0.07 -31.16
C VAL A 487 -18.59 0.50 -31.00
N ALA A 488 -19.52 -0.26 -30.44
CA ALA A 488 -20.88 0.18 -30.18
C ALA A 488 -20.93 1.42 -29.26
N TYR A 489 -20.10 1.43 -28.21
CA TYR A 489 -19.99 2.56 -27.28
C TYR A 489 -19.52 3.83 -27.99
N SER A 490 -18.48 3.74 -28.83
CA SER A 490 -17.98 4.87 -29.60
C SER A 490 -19.00 5.39 -30.62
N ASN A 491 -19.65 4.47 -31.35
CA ASN A 491 -20.68 4.83 -32.36
C ASN A 491 -21.89 5.47 -31.69
N ALA A 492 -22.32 5.01 -30.51
CA ALA A 492 -23.38 5.63 -29.73
C ALA A 492 -23.04 7.05 -29.29
N GLY A 493 -21.74 7.34 -29.07
CA GLY A 493 -21.23 8.69 -28.83
C GLY A 493 -21.13 9.58 -30.09
N GLY A 494 -21.47 9.06 -31.27
CA GLY A 494 -21.37 9.77 -32.54
C GLY A 494 -20.00 9.72 -33.22
N TYR A 495 -19.08 8.87 -32.73
CA TYR A 495 -17.72 8.74 -33.25
C TYR A 495 -17.54 7.38 -33.93
N GLN A 496 -17.31 7.39 -35.22
CA GLN A 496 -17.03 6.17 -36.00
C GLN A 496 -15.70 5.54 -35.59
N VAL A 497 -15.63 4.21 -35.71
CA VAL A 497 -14.44 3.40 -35.44
C VAL A 497 -14.04 2.72 -36.73
N GLY A 498 -12.78 2.86 -37.11
CA GLY A 498 -12.19 2.12 -38.23
C GLY A 498 -11.46 0.86 -37.72
N SER A 499 -11.71 -0.29 -38.33
CA SER A 499 -10.90 -1.48 -38.11
C SER A 499 -9.61 -1.40 -38.93
N ARG A 500 -8.53 -2.02 -38.44
CA ARG A 500 -7.23 -2.06 -39.11
C ARG A 500 -6.63 -3.47 -38.99
N GLY A 501 -5.82 -3.83 -39.99
CA GLY A 501 -5.08 -5.08 -39.99
C GLY A 501 -5.91 -6.30 -40.38
N SER A 502 -5.50 -7.46 -39.86
CA SER A 502 -6.06 -8.76 -40.29
C SER A 502 -7.50 -9.04 -39.87
N VAL A 503 -8.08 -8.23 -38.95
CA VAL A 503 -9.47 -8.39 -38.52
C VAL A 503 -10.48 -8.22 -39.65
N GLY A 504 -10.13 -7.45 -40.69
CA GLY A 504 -10.95 -7.30 -41.91
C GLY A 504 -11.14 -8.59 -42.71
N SER A 505 -10.37 -9.65 -42.44
CA SER A 505 -10.57 -10.96 -43.06
C SER A 505 -11.63 -11.84 -42.36
N SER A 506 -12.18 -11.40 -41.24
CA SER A 506 -13.23 -12.13 -40.50
C SER A 506 -14.63 -11.63 -40.86
N ALA A 507 -15.43 -12.49 -41.50
CA ALA A 507 -16.86 -12.21 -41.72
C ALA A 507 -17.64 -12.09 -40.40
N VAL A 508 -17.25 -12.83 -39.36
CA VAL A 508 -17.83 -12.69 -38.02
C VAL A 508 -17.53 -11.29 -37.46
N ALA A 509 -16.33 -10.73 -37.67
CA ALA A 509 -16.03 -9.36 -37.24
C ALA A 509 -16.92 -8.33 -37.98
N HIS A 510 -17.18 -8.53 -39.26
CA HIS A 510 -18.11 -7.70 -40.02
C HIS A 510 -19.54 -7.80 -39.49
N PHE A 511 -20.07 -9.03 -39.40
CA PHE A 511 -21.46 -9.25 -38.98
C PHE A 511 -21.72 -9.06 -37.48
N SER A 512 -20.69 -9.04 -36.64
CA SER A 512 -20.82 -8.63 -35.24
C SER A 512 -20.69 -7.12 -35.03
N GLY A 513 -20.34 -6.35 -36.06
CA GLY A 513 -20.23 -4.88 -36.00
C GLY A 513 -18.88 -4.35 -35.53
N ILE A 514 -17.82 -5.16 -35.65
CA ILE A 514 -16.44 -4.75 -35.33
C ILE A 514 -15.79 -4.06 -36.53
N SER A 515 -15.99 -4.60 -37.74
CA SER A 515 -15.35 -4.14 -38.98
C SER A 515 -16.37 -3.79 -40.03
N GLU A 516 -16.08 -2.76 -40.82
CA GLU A 516 -16.84 -2.39 -42.02
C GLU A 516 -16.53 -3.29 -43.22
N VAL A 517 -15.39 -3.98 -43.18
CA VAL A 517 -14.90 -4.82 -44.27
C VAL A 517 -15.69 -6.12 -44.35
N ASN A 518 -16.38 -6.36 -45.46
CA ASN A 518 -17.05 -7.61 -45.76
C ASN A 518 -16.09 -8.56 -46.50
N SER A 519 -15.57 -9.57 -45.81
CA SER A 519 -14.59 -10.52 -46.35
C SER A 519 -15.17 -11.62 -47.26
N LEU A 520 -16.46 -11.58 -47.53
CA LEU A 520 -17.10 -12.51 -48.48
C LEU A 520 -16.63 -12.23 -49.94
N PRO A 521 -16.79 -13.18 -50.85
CA PRO A 521 -16.51 -12.91 -52.27
C PRO A 521 -17.31 -11.73 -52.82
N PRO A 522 -16.88 -11.07 -53.93
CA PRO A 522 -17.61 -9.99 -54.60
C PRO A 522 -19.04 -10.41 -54.90
N HIS A 523 -20.00 -9.53 -54.58
CA HIS A 523 -21.42 -9.87 -54.78
C HIS A 523 -22.32 -8.64 -54.88
N TYR A 524 -23.48 -8.89 -55.43
CA TYR A 524 -24.63 -8.00 -55.40
C TYR A 524 -25.60 -8.38 -54.29
N ARG A 525 -26.16 -7.41 -53.59
CA ARG A 525 -27.12 -7.57 -52.52
C ARG A 525 -28.30 -6.63 -52.69
N CYS A 526 -29.52 -7.13 -52.77
CA CYS A 526 -30.72 -6.29 -52.85
C CYS A 526 -31.15 -5.81 -51.46
N PRO A 527 -31.18 -4.48 -51.18
CA PRO A 527 -31.58 -4.01 -49.85
C PRO A 527 -33.05 -4.27 -49.53
N LYS A 528 -33.91 -4.46 -50.53
CA LYS A 528 -35.36 -4.64 -50.38
C LYS A 528 -35.79 -6.10 -50.24
N CYS A 529 -35.48 -6.97 -51.20
CA CYS A 529 -35.94 -8.35 -51.23
C CYS A 529 -34.87 -9.35 -50.75
N LYS A 530 -33.67 -8.89 -50.39
CA LYS A 530 -32.56 -9.67 -49.89
C LYS A 530 -31.94 -10.67 -50.89
N TYR A 531 -32.38 -10.65 -52.15
CA TYR A 531 -31.74 -11.42 -53.23
C TYR A 531 -30.24 -11.05 -53.30
N SER A 532 -29.39 -12.04 -53.43
CA SER A 532 -27.93 -11.88 -53.55
C SER A 532 -27.37 -12.76 -54.69
N GLU A 533 -26.30 -12.28 -55.31
CA GLU A 533 -25.60 -12.95 -56.40
C GLU A 533 -24.09 -12.83 -56.19
N PHE A 534 -23.41 -13.94 -55.90
CA PHE A 534 -21.99 -13.98 -55.62
C PHE A 534 -21.17 -14.28 -56.85
N ILE A 535 -20.08 -13.56 -57.09
CA ILE A 535 -19.13 -13.78 -58.16
C ILE A 535 -17.94 -14.54 -57.59
N THR A 536 -17.79 -15.83 -57.95
CA THR A 536 -16.76 -16.72 -57.39
C THR A 536 -15.87 -17.36 -58.47
N ASP A 537 -15.96 -16.85 -59.69
CA ASP A 537 -15.20 -17.34 -60.86
C ASP A 537 -13.87 -16.61 -61.08
N GLY A 538 -13.51 -15.67 -60.18
CA GLY A 538 -12.29 -14.88 -60.31
C GLY A 538 -12.32 -13.82 -61.41
N SER A 539 -13.50 -13.51 -61.95
CA SER A 539 -13.63 -12.44 -62.97
C SER A 539 -13.57 -11.04 -62.43
N VAL A 540 -13.76 -10.87 -61.09
CA VAL A 540 -13.70 -9.61 -60.36
C VAL A 540 -13.04 -9.87 -59.01
N ASP A 541 -12.09 -9.04 -58.63
CA ASP A 541 -11.33 -9.19 -57.38
C ASP A 541 -12.01 -8.48 -56.19
N ASP A 542 -12.80 -7.42 -56.46
CA ASP A 542 -13.44 -6.60 -55.43
C ASP A 542 -14.89 -6.25 -55.80
N GLY A 543 -15.77 -6.30 -54.80
CA GLY A 543 -17.18 -5.97 -54.99
C GLY A 543 -17.44 -4.54 -55.51
N PHE A 544 -16.56 -3.59 -55.17
CA PHE A 544 -16.69 -2.19 -55.62
C PHE A 544 -16.37 -2.01 -57.13
N ASP A 545 -15.71 -2.99 -57.74
CA ASP A 545 -15.46 -3.00 -59.19
C ASP A 545 -16.65 -3.54 -60.00
N LEU A 546 -17.69 -4.03 -59.31
CA LEU A 546 -18.89 -4.53 -59.97
C LEU A 546 -19.71 -3.38 -60.57
N PRO A 547 -20.17 -3.51 -61.85
CA PRO A 547 -21.00 -2.50 -62.48
C PRO A 547 -22.36 -2.41 -61.78
N ASP A 548 -22.95 -1.24 -61.90
CA ASP A 548 -24.29 -0.97 -61.41
C ASP A 548 -25.33 -1.92 -61.97
N LYS A 549 -26.20 -2.51 -61.12
CA LYS A 549 -27.22 -3.51 -61.48
C LYS A 549 -28.50 -3.34 -60.67
N ASP A 550 -29.66 -3.51 -61.37
CA ASP A 550 -30.94 -3.54 -60.68
C ASP A 550 -31.34 -5.00 -60.38
N CYS A 551 -32.06 -5.18 -59.26
CA CYS A 551 -32.47 -6.48 -58.80
C CYS A 551 -33.44 -7.16 -59.79
N PRO A 552 -33.15 -8.36 -60.27
CA PRO A 552 -33.99 -9.05 -61.23
C PRO A 552 -35.36 -9.44 -60.65
N HIS A 553 -35.51 -9.48 -59.33
CA HIS A 553 -36.73 -9.86 -58.65
C HIS A 553 -37.68 -8.70 -58.33
N CYS A 554 -37.13 -7.51 -57.98
CA CYS A 554 -37.96 -6.40 -57.51
C CYS A 554 -37.61 -5.04 -58.13
N GLY A 555 -36.63 -5.00 -59.03
CA GLY A 555 -36.23 -3.77 -59.73
C GLY A 555 -35.53 -2.73 -58.88
N THR A 556 -35.22 -3.05 -57.63
CA THR A 556 -34.50 -2.10 -56.74
C THR A 556 -33.00 -2.13 -57.06
N ARG A 557 -32.33 -0.96 -57.05
CA ARG A 557 -30.88 -0.87 -57.18
C ARG A 557 -30.18 -1.75 -56.17
N MET A 558 -29.31 -2.67 -56.60
CA MET A 558 -28.54 -3.55 -55.75
C MET A 558 -27.33 -2.82 -55.18
N LEU A 559 -26.97 -3.17 -53.98
CA LEU A 559 -25.68 -2.79 -53.34
C LEU A 559 -24.61 -3.76 -53.82
N VAL A 560 -23.41 -3.26 -53.99
CA VAL A 560 -22.19 -4.04 -54.30
C VAL A 560 -21.35 -4.14 -53.05
N ASP A 561 -20.73 -5.32 -52.79
CA ASP A 561 -19.97 -5.58 -51.58
C ASP A 561 -19.05 -6.78 -51.78
N GLY A 562 -18.15 -7.04 -50.81
CA GLY A 562 -17.29 -8.21 -50.74
C GLY A 562 -15.88 -8.00 -51.31
N HIS A 563 -14.87 -8.43 -50.53
CA HIS A 563 -13.45 -8.22 -50.82
C HIS A 563 -12.66 -9.53 -50.95
N ASP A 564 -13.32 -10.67 -50.96
CA ASP A 564 -12.75 -12.04 -51.08
C ASP A 564 -11.52 -12.30 -50.23
N ILE A 565 -11.58 -11.99 -48.94
CA ILE A 565 -10.43 -12.13 -48.04
C ILE A 565 -10.56 -13.46 -47.27
N PRO A 566 -9.52 -14.36 -47.35
CA PRO A 566 -9.53 -15.62 -46.63
C PRO A 566 -9.46 -15.42 -45.11
N PHE A 567 -10.28 -16.16 -44.34
CA PHE A 567 -10.26 -16.11 -42.87
C PHE A 567 -8.93 -16.54 -42.24
N GLU A 568 -8.21 -17.42 -42.93
CA GLU A 568 -6.89 -17.93 -42.54
C GLU A 568 -5.85 -16.81 -42.37
N THR A 569 -6.06 -15.68 -43.00
CA THR A 569 -5.22 -14.46 -42.80
C THR A 569 -5.28 -13.96 -41.39
N PHE A 570 -6.42 -14.14 -40.70
CA PHE A 570 -6.62 -13.69 -39.32
C PHE A 570 -6.16 -14.69 -38.27
N LEU A 571 -6.74 -15.87 -38.23
CA LEU A 571 -6.48 -16.88 -37.18
C LEU A 571 -5.53 -18.04 -37.61
N GLY A 572 -4.98 -18.00 -38.82
CA GLY A 572 -4.19 -19.09 -39.35
C GLY A 572 -5.04 -20.28 -39.81
N PHE A 573 -4.38 -21.28 -40.43
CA PHE A 573 -5.06 -22.47 -40.98
C PHE A 573 -5.68 -23.37 -39.93
N TYR A 574 -5.12 -23.38 -38.71
CA TYR A 574 -5.56 -24.23 -37.60
C TYR A 574 -6.29 -23.45 -36.50
N GLY A 575 -6.46 -22.15 -36.66
CA GLY A 575 -7.06 -21.27 -35.66
C GLY A 575 -6.20 -21.07 -34.39
N ASP A 576 -4.91 -21.38 -34.47
CA ASP A 576 -3.96 -21.36 -33.36
C ASP A 576 -3.22 -20.02 -33.21
N LYS A 577 -3.41 -19.11 -34.16
CA LYS A 577 -2.93 -17.73 -34.06
C LYS A 577 -3.91 -16.93 -33.19
N GLU A 578 -3.41 -16.30 -32.12
CA GLU A 578 -4.23 -15.40 -31.30
C GLU A 578 -4.76 -14.23 -32.13
N PRO A 579 -6.07 -13.89 -32.03
CA PRO A 579 -6.63 -12.77 -32.77
C PRO A 579 -6.04 -11.45 -32.28
N ASP A 580 -5.65 -10.61 -33.24
CA ASP A 580 -5.19 -9.24 -33.01
C ASP A 580 -6.20 -8.30 -33.64
N ILE A 581 -7.07 -7.70 -32.79
CA ILE A 581 -8.16 -6.82 -33.21
C ILE A 581 -7.75 -5.37 -33.01
N ASP A 582 -7.24 -4.75 -34.07
CA ASP A 582 -6.85 -3.34 -34.08
C ASP A 582 -8.05 -2.44 -34.40
N LEU A 583 -8.35 -1.49 -33.51
CA LEU A 583 -9.44 -0.54 -33.64
C LEU A 583 -8.92 0.91 -33.57
N ASN A 584 -9.25 1.72 -34.55
CA ASN A 584 -8.90 3.13 -34.60
C ASN A 584 -10.09 3.97 -34.11
N PHE A 585 -9.97 4.49 -32.90
CA PHE A 585 -10.94 5.44 -32.32
C PHE A 585 -10.56 6.88 -32.64
N SER A 586 -11.54 7.78 -32.67
CA SER A 586 -11.27 9.21 -32.71
C SER A 586 -10.45 9.65 -31.52
N GLY A 587 -9.39 10.45 -31.74
CA GLY A 587 -8.55 10.98 -30.68
C GLY A 587 -9.32 11.78 -29.61
N GLU A 588 -10.43 12.40 -30.01
CA GLU A 588 -11.30 13.15 -29.08
C GLU A 588 -12.13 12.23 -28.16
N TYR A 589 -12.40 10.99 -28.55
CA TYR A 589 -13.27 10.08 -27.83
C TYR A 589 -12.53 8.86 -27.24
N GLN A 590 -11.30 8.61 -27.64
CA GLN A 590 -10.50 7.46 -27.21
C GLN A 590 -10.43 7.32 -25.67
N SER A 591 -10.26 8.44 -24.95
CA SER A 591 -10.23 8.44 -23.48
C SER A 591 -11.54 7.93 -22.85
N ASN A 592 -12.68 8.19 -23.49
CA ASN A 592 -13.98 7.71 -23.02
C ASN A 592 -14.10 6.20 -23.24
N VAL A 593 -13.61 5.69 -24.37
CA VAL A 593 -13.58 4.25 -24.66
C VAL A 593 -12.67 3.52 -23.68
N HIS A 594 -11.48 4.05 -23.36
CA HIS A 594 -10.60 3.49 -22.31
C HIS A 594 -11.32 3.46 -20.95
N ARG A 595 -12.04 4.51 -20.58
CA ARG A 595 -12.80 4.53 -19.32
C ARG A 595 -13.94 3.52 -19.32
N TYR A 596 -14.56 3.27 -20.45
CA TYR A 596 -15.61 2.27 -20.58
C TYR A 596 -15.09 0.84 -20.29
N THR A 597 -13.80 0.54 -20.50
CA THR A 597 -13.22 -0.73 -20.06
C THR A 597 -13.26 -0.91 -18.54
N GLU A 598 -13.16 0.18 -17.76
CA GLU A 598 -13.33 0.14 -16.31
C GLU A 598 -14.78 -0.19 -15.90
N GLU A 599 -15.76 0.25 -16.70
CA GLU A 599 -17.18 -0.09 -16.48
C GLU A 599 -17.45 -1.55 -16.80
N LEU A 600 -16.82 -2.09 -17.85
CA LEU A 600 -16.97 -3.50 -18.25
C LEU A 600 -16.33 -4.47 -17.27
N PHE A 601 -15.18 -4.14 -16.68
CA PHE A 601 -14.35 -5.08 -15.92
C PHE A 601 -14.09 -4.64 -14.47
N GLY A 602 -14.50 -3.44 -14.07
CA GLY A 602 -14.26 -2.85 -12.76
C GLY A 602 -12.92 -2.12 -12.64
N LYS A 603 -12.88 -1.08 -11.81
CA LYS A 603 -11.70 -0.22 -11.60
C LYS A 603 -10.50 -0.94 -10.98
N ALA A 604 -10.70 -2.09 -10.39
CA ALA A 604 -9.66 -2.83 -9.69
C ALA A 604 -8.91 -3.85 -10.57
N ASN A 605 -9.32 -3.97 -11.84
CA ASN A 605 -8.78 -4.97 -12.78
C ASN A 605 -7.95 -4.33 -13.88
#